data_85c3882dd4bd4fdf7fb8992d010e87f4
#
_entry.id   85c3882dd4bd4fdf7fb8992d010e87f4
#
_cell.length_a   1.000
_cell.length_b   1.000
_cell.length_c   1.000
_cell.angle_alpha   90.00
_cell.angle_beta   90.00
_cell.angle_gamma   90.00
#
_symmetry.space_group_name_H-M   'P 1'
#
loop_
_entity.id
_entity.type
_entity.pdbx_description
1 polymer ?
#
loop_
_entity_poly.entity_id
_entity_poly.type
_entity_poly.pdbx_seq_one_letter_code
_entity_poly.pdbx_strand_id
1 'polypeptide(L)'
;MKRKLSATTLALMLLVNSVSVISTEAYATESENSYMAVHADTTIRGDVNADGEFTIADIVALQEWILAVPDASLVDWKAGDLCEDQKLDVFDLCVMRCELISETSKKYIDVSTIDELFIAMREAKPGDVIRAAGGIYDYTTYQGAQKIDTSAEGTKDAPITLTAADPYNPPIITGTSSENGYVIQITGDYWILENLKITTSQKGIVLDNSNHSIIRNCEVYNIGSEAIAIRDGSSYCTVKDSYIHDTGIITPGYGEGIYIGSAKSVTGFDYKCDYNTVDGCTFKNIAAEHIDVKEYTTGTEIMNCTFYGDGMTGANYAGSFVDIAGNDVNVHNNIGYRNNNSNIVAAFELHNQVDNWGYHCIFTDNTLYMDQPYGAVDTSRRMYVVDAWYSDFSVKNNQVDYGEGLVPANSWEYYNSDYVTYLE
;
A
#
# COMPACT_ATOMS: atom_id res chain seq x y z
N MET A 1 46.38 -25.65 -43.94
CA MET A 1 47.08 -24.39 -44.23
C MET A 1 46.80 -23.38 -43.16
N LYS A 2 47.79 -22.94 -42.50
CA LYS A 2 47.89 -22.01 -41.38
C LYS A 2 47.52 -20.58 -41.80
N ARG A 3 46.97 -19.78 -40.85
CA ARG A 3 47.39 -18.43 -40.42
C ARG A 3 46.21 -17.85 -39.61
N LYS A 4 46.25 -17.63 -38.33
CA LYS A 4 46.98 -16.79 -37.37
C LYS A 4 46.65 -15.30 -37.47
N LEU A 5 46.15 -14.82 -36.32
CA LEU A 5 46.30 -13.55 -35.57
C LEU A 5 45.87 -12.22 -36.22
N SER A 6 45.15 -11.38 -35.44
CA SER A 6 45.80 -10.36 -34.61
C SER A 6 44.77 -9.63 -33.71
N ALA A 7 45.14 -9.53 -32.45
CA ALA A 7 44.57 -8.60 -31.48
C ALA A 7 45.15 -7.20 -31.69
N THR A 8 44.36 -6.14 -31.47
CA THR A 8 44.94 -4.81 -31.26
C THR A 8 44.19 -4.08 -30.14
N THR A 9 44.88 -3.99 -29.04
CA THR A 9 44.69 -3.10 -27.88
C THR A 9 44.90 -1.65 -28.32
N LEU A 10 44.08 -0.71 -27.87
CA LEU A 10 44.51 0.67 -27.73
C LEU A 10 43.90 1.29 -26.46
N ALA A 11 44.82 1.68 -25.62
CA ALA A 11 44.60 2.37 -24.36
C ALA A 11 44.72 3.90 -24.53
N LEU A 12 44.08 4.61 -23.64
CA LEU A 12 44.47 5.86 -22.98
C LEU A 12 44.56 7.15 -23.82
N MET A 13 43.75 8.14 -23.43
CA MET A 13 44.23 9.51 -23.20
C MET A 13 43.32 10.29 -22.24
N LEU A 14 43.89 10.54 -21.08
CA LEU A 14 43.52 11.62 -20.15
C LEU A 14 43.86 12.98 -20.79
N LEU A 15 42.94 13.94 -20.68
CA LEU A 15 43.25 15.36 -20.75
C LEU A 15 42.49 16.13 -19.67
N VAL A 16 43.26 16.53 -18.69
CA VAL A 16 42.92 17.53 -17.66
C VAL A 16 43.01 18.90 -18.31
N ASN A 17 41.98 19.72 -18.17
CA ASN A 17 42.14 21.18 -18.26
C ASN A 17 41.21 21.86 -17.25
N SER A 18 41.83 22.46 -16.27
CA SER A 18 41.32 23.42 -15.31
C SER A 18 41.18 24.80 -15.94
N VAL A 19 40.02 25.46 -15.79
CA VAL A 19 39.90 26.94 -15.79
C VAL A 19 38.76 27.37 -14.87
N SER A 20 39.18 28.09 -13.85
CA SER A 20 38.62 29.17 -13.01
C SER A 20 37.14 29.59 -13.13
N VAL A 21 36.49 29.56 -11.98
CA VAL A 21 35.66 30.50 -11.25
C VAL A 21 35.21 31.75 -12.00
N ILE A 22 33.90 31.90 -12.15
CA ILE A 22 33.17 33.19 -11.99
C ILE A 22 31.88 32.85 -11.21
N SER A 23 31.73 33.49 -10.05
CA SER A 23 30.56 33.53 -9.22
C SER A 23 29.45 34.38 -9.85
N THR A 24 28.28 33.79 -10.06
CA THR A 24 27.03 34.56 -10.13
C THR A 24 26.01 33.83 -9.26
N GLU A 25 25.63 34.50 -8.19
CA GLU A 25 24.47 34.11 -7.39
C GLU A 25 23.22 34.15 -8.27
N ALA A 26 22.65 33.00 -8.54
CA ALA A 26 21.30 32.86 -9.05
C ALA A 26 20.47 32.13 -7.99
N TYR A 27 19.50 32.85 -7.44
CA TYR A 27 18.44 32.27 -6.62
C TYR A 27 17.73 31.20 -7.44
N ALA A 28 18.01 29.93 -7.13
CA ALA A 28 17.24 28.81 -7.62
C ALA A 28 16.10 28.59 -6.63
N THR A 29 14.90 28.81 -7.10
CA THR A 29 13.68 28.30 -6.48
C THR A 29 13.79 26.79 -6.40
N GLU A 30 13.79 26.26 -5.18
CA GLU A 30 13.69 24.82 -4.92
C GLU A 30 12.36 24.33 -5.50
N SER A 31 12.42 23.62 -6.60
CA SER A 31 11.32 22.78 -7.05
C SER A 31 11.33 21.51 -6.21
N GLU A 32 10.26 21.30 -5.48
CA GLU A 32 9.95 20.07 -4.74
C GLU A 32 10.03 18.84 -5.67
N ASN A 33 11.14 18.15 -5.62
CA ASN A 33 11.28 16.81 -6.18
C ASN A 33 12.29 16.02 -5.33
N SER A 34 11.93 15.79 -4.06
CA SER A 34 12.69 14.90 -3.17
C SER A 34 11.74 13.92 -2.44
N TYR A 35 10.98 13.16 -3.21
CA TYR A 35 10.33 11.96 -2.70
C TYR A 35 10.89 10.76 -3.46
N MET A 36 11.49 9.85 -2.71
CA MET A 36 12.06 8.54 -3.06
C MET A 36 13.59 8.50 -3.07
N ALA A 37 14.18 8.71 -1.91
CA ALA A 37 15.42 8.02 -1.56
C ALA A 37 15.18 7.32 -0.23
N VAL A 38 14.36 6.29 -0.25
CA VAL A 38 14.46 5.23 0.74
C VAL A 38 15.80 4.56 0.45
N HIS A 39 16.76 4.69 1.36
CA HIS A 39 17.90 3.78 1.39
C HIS A 39 17.31 2.38 1.60
N ALA A 40 17.07 1.68 0.50
CA ALA A 40 16.86 0.25 0.55
C ALA A 40 18.14 -0.31 1.18
N ASP A 41 18.00 -0.96 2.31
CA ASP A 41 19.00 -1.89 2.81
C ASP A 41 19.12 -2.95 1.71
N THR A 42 20.23 -2.96 0.99
CA THR A 42 20.40 -3.77 -0.23
C THR A 42 20.75 -5.21 0.08
N THR A 43 20.47 -5.68 1.28
CA THR A 43 20.65 -7.07 1.66
C THR A 43 19.57 -7.91 0.99
N ILE A 44 19.96 -8.71 0.02
CA ILE A 44 19.05 -9.68 -0.60
C ILE A 44 18.83 -10.82 0.40
N ARG A 45 17.58 -11.05 0.77
CA ARG A 45 17.18 -12.11 1.70
C ARG A 45 17.65 -13.47 1.15
N GLY A 46 18.42 -14.20 1.95
CA GLY A 46 19.00 -15.49 1.58
C GLY A 46 20.37 -15.44 0.91
N ASP A 47 20.85 -14.27 0.46
CA ASP A 47 22.17 -14.08 -0.17
C ASP A 47 23.27 -14.01 0.90
N VAL A 48 23.68 -15.17 1.42
CA VAL A 48 24.66 -15.28 2.49
C VAL A 48 26.11 -15.14 2.01
N ASN A 49 26.34 -15.31 0.70
CA ASN A 49 27.64 -15.14 0.09
C ASN A 49 27.87 -13.69 -0.41
N ALA A 50 26.81 -12.86 -0.44
CA ALA A 50 26.76 -11.47 -0.89
C ALA A 50 27.26 -11.29 -2.33
N ASP A 51 26.92 -12.20 -3.23
CA ASP A 51 27.22 -12.08 -4.66
C ASP A 51 26.15 -11.29 -5.43
N GLY A 52 25.06 -10.91 -4.77
CA GLY A 52 23.96 -10.13 -5.33
C GLY A 52 22.80 -10.97 -5.89
N GLU A 53 22.83 -12.30 -5.69
CA GLU A 53 21.77 -13.19 -6.13
C GLU A 53 21.48 -14.26 -5.05
N PHE A 54 20.22 -14.59 -4.82
CA PHE A 54 19.86 -15.72 -3.96
C PHE A 54 19.76 -17.00 -4.79
N THR A 55 20.71 -17.90 -4.61
CA THR A 55 20.88 -19.09 -5.45
C THR A 55 21.18 -20.37 -4.64
N ILE A 56 21.38 -21.47 -5.34
CA ILE A 56 21.82 -22.72 -4.71
C ILE A 56 23.20 -22.58 -4.02
N ALA A 57 24.01 -21.61 -4.43
CA ALA A 57 25.32 -21.36 -3.84
C ALA A 57 25.20 -20.91 -2.38
N ASP A 58 24.18 -20.11 -2.06
CA ASP A 58 23.90 -19.65 -0.71
C ASP A 58 23.44 -20.79 0.20
N ILE A 59 22.60 -21.66 -0.34
CA ILE A 59 22.17 -22.87 0.37
C ILE A 59 23.37 -23.75 0.72
N VAL A 60 24.29 -23.92 -0.23
CA VAL A 60 25.53 -24.69 0.00
C VAL A 60 26.41 -23.98 1.02
N ALA A 61 26.60 -22.68 0.93
CA ALA A 61 27.41 -21.90 1.86
C ALA A 61 26.86 -21.98 3.30
N LEU A 62 25.55 -21.81 3.49
CA LEU A 62 24.91 -21.95 4.80
C LEU A 62 25.00 -23.39 5.32
N GLN A 63 24.78 -24.39 4.46
CA GLN A 63 24.90 -25.79 4.85
C GLN A 63 26.32 -26.16 5.30
N GLU A 64 27.34 -25.73 4.58
CA GLU A 64 28.74 -25.96 4.94
C GLU A 64 29.09 -25.29 6.26
N TRP A 65 28.59 -24.06 6.49
CA TRP A 65 28.78 -23.34 7.74
C TRP A 65 28.12 -24.06 8.92
N ILE A 66 26.87 -24.51 8.79
CA ILE A 66 26.12 -25.26 9.82
C ILE A 66 26.84 -26.58 10.16
N LEU A 67 27.41 -27.25 9.15
CA LEU A 67 28.15 -28.51 9.33
C LEU A 67 29.58 -28.29 9.83
N ALA A 68 29.99 -27.05 10.10
CA ALA A 68 31.33 -26.68 10.51
C ALA A 68 32.43 -27.24 9.57
N VAL A 69 32.17 -27.19 8.27
CA VAL A 69 33.17 -27.57 7.27
C VAL A 69 34.37 -26.63 7.40
N PRO A 70 35.62 -27.14 7.41
CA PRO A 70 36.79 -26.27 7.51
C PRO A 70 36.79 -25.20 6.42
N ASP A 71 37.10 -23.97 6.80
CA ASP A 71 37.15 -22.76 5.95
C ASP A 71 35.79 -22.27 5.42
N ALA A 72 34.66 -22.87 5.83
CA ALA A 72 33.34 -22.36 5.51
C ALA A 72 33.14 -20.97 6.19
N SER A 73 32.68 -20.00 5.43
CA SER A 73 32.40 -18.66 5.89
C SER A 73 31.16 -18.09 5.21
N LEU A 74 30.45 -17.23 5.93
CA LEU A 74 29.33 -16.43 5.39
C LEU A 74 29.75 -14.97 5.33
N VAL A 75 29.45 -14.29 4.23
CA VAL A 75 29.73 -12.87 4.07
C VAL A 75 28.63 -12.04 4.78
N ASP A 76 27.38 -12.42 4.59
CA ASP A 76 26.23 -11.82 5.29
C ASP A 76 25.39 -12.90 5.97
N TRP A 77 25.68 -13.13 7.26
CA TRP A 77 24.93 -14.10 8.03
C TRP A 77 23.47 -13.65 8.31
N LYS A 78 23.20 -12.31 8.34
CA LYS A 78 21.88 -11.78 8.57
C LYS A 78 20.93 -12.07 7.41
N ALA A 79 21.45 -12.07 6.20
CA ALA A 79 20.70 -12.49 5.02
C ALA A 79 20.19 -13.94 5.13
N GLY A 80 20.89 -14.77 5.90
CA GLY A 80 20.55 -16.18 6.11
C GLY A 80 19.61 -16.45 7.29
N ASP A 81 19.41 -15.51 8.21
CA ASP A 81 18.48 -15.64 9.34
C ASP A 81 17.04 -15.40 8.88
N LEU A 82 16.49 -16.39 8.20
CA LEU A 82 15.16 -16.31 7.59
C LEU A 82 14.03 -16.57 8.59
N CYS A 83 14.36 -17.17 9.74
CA CYS A 83 13.44 -17.36 10.86
C CYS A 83 13.38 -16.14 11.78
N GLU A 84 14.27 -15.12 11.59
CA GLU A 84 14.37 -13.89 12.35
C GLU A 84 14.56 -14.08 13.87
N ASP A 85 15.18 -15.20 14.25
CA ASP A 85 15.43 -15.55 15.66
C ASP A 85 16.84 -15.19 16.14
N GLN A 86 17.65 -14.53 15.30
CA GLN A 86 19.04 -14.11 15.50
C GLN A 86 20.02 -15.29 15.65
N LYS A 87 19.69 -16.43 15.06
CA LYS A 87 20.54 -17.61 14.99
C LYS A 87 20.56 -18.12 13.56
N LEU A 88 21.63 -18.80 13.22
CA LEU A 88 21.70 -19.54 11.97
C LEU A 88 21.72 -21.03 12.27
N ASP A 89 20.69 -21.74 11.85
CA ASP A 89 20.61 -23.19 12.06
C ASP A 89 19.88 -23.91 10.92
N VAL A 90 19.53 -25.17 11.18
CA VAL A 90 18.88 -26.02 10.18
C VAL A 90 17.49 -25.50 9.78
N PHE A 91 16.83 -24.71 10.63
CA PHE A 91 15.52 -24.18 10.30
C PHE A 91 15.64 -23.10 9.21
N ASP A 92 16.64 -22.23 9.30
CA ASP A 92 16.92 -21.25 8.23
C ASP A 92 17.27 -21.93 6.93
N LEU A 93 18.12 -22.95 6.98
CA LEU A 93 18.45 -23.76 5.81
C LEU A 93 17.20 -24.41 5.18
N CYS A 94 16.26 -24.87 5.99
CA CYS A 94 14.99 -25.40 5.51
C CYS A 94 14.15 -24.30 4.81
N VAL A 95 14.03 -23.12 5.44
CA VAL A 95 13.30 -21.99 4.85
C VAL A 95 13.96 -21.53 3.55
N MET A 96 15.30 -21.36 3.52
CA MET A 96 16.04 -21.03 2.30
C MET A 96 15.77 -22.01 1.16
N ARG A 97 15.77 -23.32 1.46
CA ARG A 97 15.47 -24.35 0.44
C ARG A 97 14.04 -24.25 -0.07
N CYS A 98 13.08 -24.03 0.81
CA CYS A 98 11.67 -23.86 0.43
C CYS A 98 11.51 -22.61 -0.45
N GLU A 99 12.12 -21.48 -0.08
CA GLU A 99 12.06 -20.24 -0.85
C GLU A 99 12.72 -20.44 -2.23
N LEU A 100 13.90 -21.04 -2.32
CA LEU A 100 14.56 -21.28 -3.61
C LEU A 100 13.76 -22.22 -4.53
N ILE A 101 13.16 -23.28 -3.96
CA ILE A 101 12.29 -24.18 -4.73
C ILE A 101 11.05 -23.43 -5.21
N SER A 102 10.46 -22.60 -4.38
CA SER A 102 9.32 -21.75 -4.74
C SER A 102 9.68 -20.81 -5.89
N GLU A 103 10.82 -20.09 -5.80
CA GLU A 103 11.31 -19.22 -6.86
C GLU A 103 11.56 -19.97 -8.19
N THR A 104 12.19 -21.12 -8.13
CA THR A 104 12.48 -21.94 -9.35
C THR A 104 11.23 -22.60 -9.94
N SER A 105 10.16 -22.70 -9.17
CA SER A 105 8.87 -23.24 -9.63
C SER A 105 7.95 -22.18 -10.22
N LYS A 106 8.25 -20.88 -10.02
CA LYS A 106 7.46 -19.79 -10.59
C LYS A 106 7.47 -19.82 -12.12
N LYS A 107 6.29 -19.76 -12.71
CA LYS A 107 6.14 -19.58 -14.14
C LYS A 107 5.97 -18.10 -14.43
N TYR A 108 6.94 -17.52 -15.12
CA TYR A 108 6.87 -16.13 -15.57
C TYR A 108 6.11 -16.02 -16.90
N ILE A 109 5.16 -15.10 -16.94
CA ILE A 109 4.32 -14.80 -18.11
C ILE A 109 4.56 -13.33 -18.43
N ASP A 110 5.38 -13.06 -19.44
CA ASP A 110 5.63 -11.70 -19.89
C ASP A 110 4.51 -11.22 -20.78
N VAL A 111 3.98 -10.02 -20.49
CA VAL A 111 2.91 -9.37 -21.25
C VAL A 111 3.31 -7.94 -21.62
N SER A 112 2.91 -7.51 -22.82
CA SER A 112 3.23 -6.19 -23.37
C SER A 112 2.03 -5.49 -24.00
N THR A 113 0.90 -6.17 -24.07
CA THR A 113 -0.35 -5.65 -24.62
C THR A 113 -1.50 -5.91 -23.67
N ILE A 114 -2.58 -5.15 -23.84
CA ILE A 114 -3.80 -5.32 -23.03
C ILE A 114 -4.44 -6.70 -23.27
N ASP A 115 -4.42 -7.22 -24.49
CA ASP A 115 -4.96 -8.54 -24.81
C ASP A 115 -4.20 -9.66 -24.09
N GLU A 116 -2.86 -9.57 -24.10
CA GLU A 116 -2.01 -10.52 -23.37
C GLU A 116 -2.28 -10.45 -21.86
N LEU A 117 -2.42 -9.25 -21.29
CA LEU A 117 -2.72 -9.06 -19.88
C LEU A 117 -4.07 -9.67 -19.50
N PHE A 118 -5.14 -9.43 -20.29
CA PHE A 118 -6.44 -10.04 -20.05
C PHE A 118 -6.39 -11.57 -20.04
N ILE A 119 -5.73 -12.15 -21.04
CA ILE A 119 -5.59 -13.60 -21.15
C ILE A 119 -4.79 -14.15 -19.97
N ALA A 120 -3.64 -13.53 -19.68
CA ALA A 120 -2.76 -13.96 -18.59
C ALA A 120 -3.47 -13.94 -17.23
N MET A 121 -4.23 -12.87 -16.91
CA MET A 121 -4.96 -12.80 -15.64
C MET A 121 -6.08 -13.81 -15.54
N ARG A 122 -6.81 -14.09 -16.62
CA ARG A 122 -7.94 -15.04 -16.61
C ARG A 122 -7.50 -16.50 -16.59
N GLU A 123 -6.35 -16.80 -17.18
CA GLU A 123 -5.82 -18.16 -17.30
C GLU A 123 -4.76 -18.50 -16.24
N ALA A 124 -4.46 -17.53 -15.35
CA ALA A 124 -3.46 -17.66 -14.32
C ALA A 124 -3.72 -18.87 -13.39
N LYS A 125 -2.66 -19.49 -12.95
CA LYS A 125 -2.68 -20.63 -12.03
C LYS A 125 -1.84 -20.33 -10.80
N PRO A 126 -2.03 -21.06 -9.70
CA PRO A 126 -1.19 -20.89 -8.52
C PRO A 126 0.30 -20.88 -8.87
N GLY A 127 0.99 -19.83 -8.39
CA GLY A 127 2.42 -19.63 -8.61
C GLY A 127 2.81 -18.90 -9.92
N ASP A 128 1.84 -18.59 -10.78
CA ASP A 128 2.13 -17.79 -11.97
C ASP A 128 2.50 -16.34 -11.61
N VAL A 129 3.52 -15.81 -12.25
CA VAL A 129 3.97 -14.41 -12.13
C VAL A 129 3.81 -13.72 -13.48
N ILE A 130 2.79 -12.87 -13.59
CA ILE A 130 2.51 -12.07 -14.77
C ILE A 130 3.35 -10.79 -14.67
N ARG A 131 4.31 -10.62 -15.59
CA ARG A 131 5.19 -9.45 -15.64
C ARG A 131 4.78 -8.54 -16.78
N ALA A 132 4.21 -7.39 -16.44
CA ALA A 132 3.77 -6.43 -17.45
C ALA A 132 4.91 -5.46 -17.81
N ALA A 133 5.23 -5.37 -19.09
CA ALA A 133 6.20 -4.40 -19.59
C ALA A 133 5.71 -2.97 -19.33
N GLY A 134 6.66 -2.03 -19.15
CA GLY A 134 6.30 -0.61 -19.03
C GLY A 134 5.58 -0.11 -20.28
N GLY A 135 4.55 0.71 -20.06
CA GLY A 135 3.70 1.23 -21.12
C GLY A 135 2.26 1.44 -20.67
N ILE A 136 1.40 1.80 -21.60
CA ILE A 136 -0.04 2.04 -21.34
C ILE A 136 -0.84 0.83 -21.78
N TYR A 137 -1.57 0.25 -20.84
CA TYR A 137 -2.52 -0.84 -21.05
C TYR A 137 -3.94 -0.27 -21.02
N ASP A 138 -4.41 0.17 -22.20
CA ASP A 138 -5.70 0.81 -22.37
C ASP A 138 -6.73 -0.20 -22.90
N TYR A 139 -7.69 -0.58 -22.07
CA TYR A 139 -8.70 -1.53 -22.48
C TYR A 139 -9.92 -0.90 -23.19
N THR A 140 -9.90 0.40 -23.49
CA THR A 140 -10.92 1.02 -24.38
C THR A 140 -10.97 0.35 -25.73
N THR A 141 -9.86 -0.23 -26.15
CA THR A 141 -9.71 -0.95 -27.40
C THR A 141 -10.13 -2.42 -27.34
N TYR A 142 -10.36 -2.94 -26.11
CA TYR A 142 -10.66 -4.37 -25.91
C TYR A 142 -12.17 -4.62 -25.87
N GLN A 143 -12.78 -4.88 -27.03
CA GLN A 143 -14.13 -5.43 -27.23
C GLN A 143 -15.25 -4.83 -26.33
N GLY A 144 -15.12 -3.56 -25.89
CA GLY A 144 -16.08 -2.89 -25.01
C GLY A 144 -16.04 -3.36 -23.57
N ALA A 145 -14.95 -3.97 -23.12
CA ALA A 145 -14.75 -4.31 -21.71
C ALA A 145 -14.79 -3.04 -20.82
N GLN A 146 -15.43 -3.16 -19.66
CA GLN A 146 -15.46 -2.08 -18.66
C GLN A 146 -14.56 -2.38 -17.46
N LYS A 147 -13.84 -3.50 -17.48
CA LYS A 147 -12.90 -3.94 -16.43
C LYS A 147 -12.02 -5.08 -16.92
N ILE A 148 -10.86 -5.21 -16.30
CA ILE A 148 -10.07 -6.43 -16.33
C ILE A 148 -10.52 -7.27 -15.14
N ASP A 149 -11.16 -8.40 -15.39
CA ASP A 149 -11.68 -9.27 -14.33
C ASP A 149 -11.02 -10.65 -14.36
N THR A 150 -10.86 -11.23 -13.17
CA THR A 150 -10.36 -12.60 -13.01
C THR A 150 -11.01 -13.28 -11.82
N SER A 151 -11.25 -14.59 -11.96
CA SER A 151 -11.61 -15.51 -10.89
C SER A 151 -10.55 -16.60 -10.68
N ALA A 152 -9.35 -16.40 -11.24
CA ALA A 152 -8.24 -17.30 -11.00
C ALA A 152 -7.84 -17.24 -9.52
N GLU A 153 -7.51 -18.39 -8.94
CA GLU A 153 -7.18 -18.52 -7.51
C GLU A 153 -5.73 -18.95 -7.35
N GLY A 154 -4.98 -18.22 -6.53
CA GLY A 154 -3.71 -18.64 -5.99
C GLY A 154 -3.87 -19.54 -4.78
N THR A 155 -2.78 -19.82 -4.09
CA THR A 155 -2.78 -20.48 -2.79
C THR A 155 -1.79 -19.78 -1.86
N LYS A 156 -1.86 -20.06 -0.56
CA LYS A 156 -0.92 -19.50 0.41
C LYS A 156 0.54 -19.71 0.01
N ASP A 157 0.87 -20.89 -0.49
CA ASP A 157 2.24 -21.27 -0.84
C ASP A 157 2.59 -20.95 -2.31
N ALA A 158 1.61 -20.59 -3.10
CA ALA A 158 1.74 -20.28 -4.52
C ALA A 158 0.75 -19.18 -4.95
N PRO A 159 0.91 -17.94 -4.46
CA PRO A 159 0.06 -16.84 -4.88
C PRO A 159 0.25 -16.53 -6.37
N ILE A 160 -0.79 -15.96 -6.99
CA ILE A 160 -0.68 -15.41 -8.33
C ILE A 160 -0.23 -13.96 -8.23
N THR A 161 0.78 -13.58 -9.02
CA THR A 161 1.34 -12.23 -8.95
C THR A 161 1.16 -11.51 -10.30
N LEU A 162 0.68 -10.27 -10.25
CA LEU A 162 0.77 -9.31 -11.34
C LEU A 162 1.73 -8.19 -10.91
N THR A 163 2.82 -8.04 -11.65
CA THR A 163 3.88 -7.06 -11.32
C THR A 163 4.42 -6.36 -12.57
N ALA A 164 5.11 -5.25 -12.37
CA ALA A 164 5.93 -4.65 -13.42
C ALA A 164 7.10 -5.57 -13.81
N ALA A 165 7.40 -5.69 -15.09
CA ALA A 165 8.65 -6.34 -15.56
C ALA A 165 9.89 -5.55 -15.15
N ASP A 166 9.76 -4.23 -15.05
CA ASP A 166 10.76 -3.29 -14.52
C ASP A 166 10.10 -2.37 -13.48
N PRO A 167 10.40 -2.49 -12.19
CA PRO A 167 9.81 -1.65 -11.13
C PRO A 167 10.09 -0.15 -11.30
N TYR A 168 11.15 0.21 -12.02
CA TYR A 168 11.49 1.61 -12.32
C TYR A 168 10.72 2.17 -13.53
N ASN A 169 10.05 1.31 -14.28
CA ASN A 169 9.18 1.68 -15.39
C ASN A 169 7.85 0.91 -15.32
N PRO A 170 7.01 1.18 -14.28
CA PRO A 170 5.78 0.44 -14.05
C PRO A 170 4.76 0.62 -15.17
N PRO A 171 3.97 -0.42 -15.49
CA PRO A 171 2.87 -0.32 -16.43
C PRO A 171 1.78 0.61 -15.90
N ILE A 172 1.15 1.37 -16.80
CA ILE A 172 -0.03 2.19 -16.52
C ILE A 172 -1.24 1.43 -17.07
N ILE A 173 -2.07 0.89 -16.17
CA ILE A 173 -3.30 0.22 -16.56
C ILE A 173 -4.43 1.23 -16.40
N THR A 174 -5.11 1.54 -17.51
CA THR A 174 -6.10 2.59 -17.56
C THR A 174 -7.47 2.08 -17.98
N GLY A 175 -8.50 2.53 -17.28
CA GLY A 175 -9.89 2.31 -17.64
C GLY A 175 -10.35 3.18 -18.81
N THR A 176 -11.61 3.05 -19.14
CA THR A 176 -12.22 3.73 -20.29
C THR A 176 -12.73 5.14 -19.94
N SER A 177 -13.13 5.35 -18.68
CA SER A 177 -13.76 6.58 -18.21
C SER A 177 -13.86 6.56 -16.69
N SER A 178 -13.66 7.70 -16.07
CA SER A 178 -13.90 7.83 -14.62
C SER A 178 -15.38 7.79 -14.21
N GLU A 179 -16.31 7.74 -15.16
CA GLU A 179 -17.76 7.67 -14.90
C GLU A 179 -18.24 6.24 -14.62
N ASN A 180 -17.53 5.22 -15.10
CA ASN A 180 -17.98 3.81 -14.99
C ASN A 180 -16.82 2.83 -15.05
N GLY A 181 -17.11 1.57 -14.68
CA GLY A 181 -16.18 0.46 -14.77
C GLY A 181 -15.17 0.41 -13.60
N TYR A 182 -14.36 -0.63 -13.63
CA TYR A 182 -13.24 -0.85 -12.72
C TYR A 182 -11.98 -1.08 -13.54
N VAL A 183 -10.80 -0.63 -13.06
CA VAL A 183 -9.59 -1.00 -13.79
C VAL A 183 -9.33 -2.49 -13.64
N ILE A 184 -9.26 -2.98 -12.40
CA ILE A 184 -9.05 -4.40 -12.10
C ILE A 184 -10.12 -4.87 -11.12
N GLN A 185 -10.73 -6.03 -11.39
CA GLN A 185 -11.56 -6.75 -10.42
C GLN A 185 -11.04 -8.18 -10.24
N ILE A 186 -10.81 -8.55 -8.98
CA ILE A 186 -10.36 -9.89 -8.60
C ILE A 186 -11.42 -10.53 -7.72
N THR A 187 -11.81 -11.76 -8.07
CA THR A 187 -12.77 -12.57 -7.32
C THR A 187 -12.16 -13.91 -6.85
N GLY A 188 -10.88 -14.11 -7.05
CA GLY A 188 -10.12 -15.26 -6.57
C GLY A 188 -9.17 -14.89 -5.45
N ASP A 189 -8.78 -15.86 -4.63
CA ASP A 189 -7.93 -15.69 -3.46
C ASP A 189 -6.43 -15.62 -3.81
N TYR A 190 -5.63 -15.09 -2.88
CA TYR A 190 -4.16 -15.10 -2.91
C TYR A 190 -3.55 -14.44 -4.16
N TRP A 191 -4.03 -13.27 -4.50
CA TRP A 191 -3.41 -12.43 -5.50
C TRP A 191 -2.42 -11.44 -4.89
N ILE A 192 -1.34 -11.15 -5.63
CA ILE A 192 -0.42 -10.05 -5.34
C ILE A 192 -0.43 -9.10 -6.53
N LEU A 193 -0.85 -7.86 -6.31
CA LEU A 193 -0.74 -6.76 -7.26
C LEU A 193 0.36 -5.83 -6.78
N GLU A 194 1.42 -5.66 -7.55
CA GLU A 194 2.55 -4.84 -7.11
C GLU A 194 3.22 -4.05 -8.22
N ASN A 195 3.79 -2.89 -7.87
CA ASN A 195 4.53 -2.04 -8.80
C ASN A 195 3.71 -1.62 -10.03
N LEU A 196 2.45 -1.27 -9.84
CA LEU A 196 1.50 -0.91 -10.89
C LEU A 196 1.02 0.52 -10.74
N LYS A 197 0.69 1.17 -11.87
CA LYS A 197 -0.07 2.42 -11.92
C LYS A 197 -1.46 2.17 -12.46
N ILE A 198 -2.47 2.54 -11.68
CA ILE A 198 -3.90 2.25 -11.94
C ILE A 198 -4.63 3.59 -12.06
N THR A 199 -5.34 3.81 -13.16
CA THR A 199 -5.94 5.13 -13.40
C THR A 199 -7.20 5.08 -14.25
N THR A 200 -7.96 6.18 -14.21
CA THR A 200 -9.05 6.53 -15.15
C THR A 200 -10.16 5.47 -15.22
N SER A 201 -10.86 5.28 -14.12
CA SER A 201 -12.06 4.43 -14.04
C SER A 201 -12.97 4.95 -12.93
N GLN A 202 -14.18 4.44 -12.81
CA GLN A 202 -15.04 4.74 -11.66
C GLN A 202 -14.41 4.18 -10.38
N LYS A 203 -13.89 2.94 -10.41
CA LYS A 203 -13.11 2.36 -9.31
C LYS A 203 -11.77 1.83 -9.84
N GLY A 204 -10.73 1.94 -9.03
CA GLY A 204 -9.39 1.47 -9.42
C GLY A 204 -9.29 -0.05 -9.30
N ILE A 205 -9.03 -0.56 -8.11
CA ILE A 205 -8.90 -1.98 -7.81
C ILE A 205 -10.06 -2.43 -6.94
N VAL A 206 -10.72 -3.50 -7.33
CA VAL A 206 -11.86 -4.08 -6.60
C VAL A 206 -11.55 -5.54 -6.26
N LEU A 207 -11.57 -5.86 -4.98
CA LEU A 207 -11.51 -7.21 -4.44
C LEU A 207 -12.92 -7.59 -3.99
N ASP A 208 -13.58 -8.51 -4.69
CA ASP A 208 -14.89 -9.04 -4.37
C ASP A 208 -14.76 -10.54 -4.08
N ASN A 209 -15.02 -10.99 -2.86
CA ASN A 209 -14.80 -12.38 -2.42
C ASN A 209 -13.38 -12.89 -2.73
N SER A 210 -12.39 -12.01 -2.52
CA SER A 210 -10.97 -12.29 -2.77
C SER A 210 -10.23 -12.19 -1.45
N ASN A 211 -9.83 -13.34 -0.89
CA ASN A 211 -9.19 -13.41 0.41
C ASN A 211 -7.67 -13.47 0.28
N HIS A 212 -6.96 -13.01 1.32
CA HIS A 212 -5.50 -13.06 1.40
C HIS A 212 -4.77 -12.39 0.23
N SER A 213 -5.43 -11.44 -0.44
CA SER A 213 -4.84 -10.71 -1.55
C SER A 213 -4.05 -9.50 -1.06
N ILE A 214 -2.96 -9.18 -1.76
CA ILE A 214 -2.03 -8.11 -1.40
C ILE A 214 -1.95 -7.10 -2.54
N ILE A 215 -2.13 -5.82 -2.22
CA ILE A 215 -1.87 -4.70 -3.12
C ILE A 215 -0.72 -3.92 -2.51
N ARG A 216 0.43 -3.80 -3.21
CA ARG A 216 1.58 -3.11 -2.66
C ARG A 216 2.39 -2.35 -3.70
N ASN A 217 3.04 -1.26 -3.26
CA ASN A 217 3.86 -0.41 -4.14
C ASN A 217 3.11 0.03 -5.40
N CYS A 218 1.80 0.27 -5.28
CA CYS A 218 0.95 0.71 -6.38
C CYS A 218 0.65 2.21 -6.28
N GLU A 219 0.46 2.85 -7.43
CA GLU A 219 -0.10 4.20 -7.54
C GLU A 219 -1.49 4.10 -8.12
N VAL A 220 -2.52 4.57 -7.37
CA VAL A 220 -3.92 4.53 -7.81
C VAL A 220 -4.47 5.94 -7.83
N TYR A 221 -4.86 6.46 -9.01
CA TYR A 221 -5.16 7.85 -9.18
C TYR A 221 -6.16 8.18 -10.32
N ASN A 222 -6.70 9.40 -10.30
CA ASN A 222 -7.73 9.87 -11.25
C ASN A 222 -8.96 8.96 -11.29
N ILE A 223 -9.46 8.59 -10.12
CA ILE A 223 -10.58 7.66 -9.96
C ILE A 223 -11.88 8.40 -9.70
N GLY A 224 -12.94 7.97 -10.37
CA GLY A 224 -14.25 8.62 -10.32
C GLY A 224 -14.95 8.54 -8.98
N SER A 225 -14.80 7.42 -8.30
CA SER A 225 -15.32 7.13 -6.96
C SER A 225 -14.17 6.60 -6.10
N GLU A 226 -14.33 5.43 -5.44
CA GLU A 226 -13.33 4.80 -4.55
C GLU A 226 -12.11 4.27 -5.34
N ALA A 227 -10.90 4.52 -4.85
CA ALA A 227 -9.70 4.02 -5.51
C ALA A 227 -9.51 2.52 -5.34
N ILE A 228 -9.65 2.01 -4.12
CA ILE A 228 -9.55 0.59 -3.80
C ILE A 228 -10.80 0.19 -3.01
N ALA A 229 -11.46 -0.90 -3.40
CA ALA A 229 -12.60 -1.43 -2.69
C ALA A 229 -12.36 -2.91 -2.34
N ILE A 230 -12.47 -3.24 -1.04
CA ILE A 230 -12.36 -4.59 -0.49
C ILE A 230 -13.74 -4.97 0.03
N ARG A 231 -14.48 -5.79 -0.74
CA ARG A 231 -15.91 -6.02 -0.53
C ARG A 231 -16.28 -7.50 -0.63
N ASP A 232 -17.56 -7.78 -0.46
CA ASP A 232 -18.18 -9.09 -0.73
C ASP A 232 -17.43 -10.26 -0.08
N GLY A 233 -17.13 -10.13 1.22
CA GLY A 233 -16.48 -11.20 1.98
C GLY A 233 -14.95 -11.24 1.88
N SER A 234 -14.31 -10.26 1.19
CA SER A 234 -12.86 -10.21 1.06
C SER A 234 -12.20 -9.92 2.41
N SER A 235 -11.49 -10.91 2.94
CA SER A 235 -10.87 -10.88 4.27
C SER A 235 -9.38 -11.20 4.22
N TYR A 236 -8.64 -10.77 5.25
CA TYR A 236 -7.19 -10.99 5.35
C TYR A 236 -6.40 -10.37 4.20
N CYS A 237 -6.96 -9.34 3.54
CA CYS A 237 -6.29 -8.61 2.47
C CYS A 237 -5.37 -7.54 3.05
N THR A 238 -4.33 -7.20 2.30
CA THR A 238 -3.37 -6.15 2.70
C THR A 238 -3.20 -5.13 1.58
N VAL A 239 -3.34 -3.85 1.91
CA VAL A 239 -2.91 -2.74 1.05
C VAL A 239 -1.74 -2.06 1.73
N LYS A 240 -0.56 -2.04 1.08
CA LYS A 240 0.61 -1.47 1.71
C LYS A 240 1.51 -0.69 0.77
N ASP A 241 2.29 0.24 1.35
CA ASP A 241 3.33 1.00 0.65
C ASP A 241 2.83 1.63 -0.67
N SER A 242 1.54 2.01 -0.73
CA SER A 242 0.90 2.49 -1.95
C SER A 242 0.55 3.97 -1.88
N TYR A 243 0.59 4.64 -3.03
CA TYR A 243 0.21 6.04 -3.17
C TYR A 243 -1.16 6.15 -3.83
N ILE A 244 -2.13 6.68 -3.09
CA ILE A 244 -3.53 6.78 -3.50
C ILE A 244 -3.89 8.25 -3.55
N HIS A 245 -4.34 8.73 -4.73
CA HIS A 245 -4.61 10.16 -4.87
C HIS A 245 -5.60 10.49 -6.00
N ASP A 246 -6.16 11.70 -5.94
CA ASP A 246 -7.11 12.22 -6.92
C ASP A 246 -8.32 11.29 -7.11
N THR A 247 -9.05 11.01 -6.03
CA THR A 247 -10.26 10.19 -6.02
C THR A 247 -11.52 11.02 -6.02
N GLY A 248 -12.67 10.39 -6.27
CA GLY A 248 -13.98 11.08 -6.23
C GLY A 248 -14.14 12.17 -7.28
N ILE A 249 -13.38 12.13 -8.37
CA ILE A 249 -13.41 13.22 -9.39
C ILE A 249 -14.76 13.35 -10.11
N ILE A 250 -15.59 12.31 -10.06
CA ILE A 250 -16.97 12.31 -10.59
C ILE A 250 -17.99 12.33 -9.47
N THR A 251 -17.78 11.50 -8.43
CA THR A 251 -18.72 11.36 -7.30
C THR A 251 -17.99 11.63 -5.98
N PRO A 252 -17.77 12.91 -5.62
CA PRO A 252 -16.94 13.26 -4.47
C PRO A 252 -17.35 12.61 -3.14
N GLY A 253 -18.64 12.43 -2.89
CA GLY A 253 -19.16 11.80 -1.67
C GLY A 253 -19.03 10.26 -1.64
N TYR A 254 -18.43 9.66 -2.64
CA TYR A 254 -18.06 8.24 -2.75
C TYR A 254 -16.63 8.13 -3.28
N GLY A 255 -15.79 9.10 -2.94
CA GLY A 255 -14.42 9.21 -3.40
C GLY A 255 -13.41 8.79 -2.35
N GLU A 256 -13.69 7.71 -1.65
CA GLU A 256 -12.79 7.15 -0.64
C GLU A 256 -11.47 6.67 -1.26
N GLY A 257 -10.40 6.77 -0.48
CA GLY A 257 -9.12 6.18 -0.87
C GLY A 257 -9.20 4.66 -0.85
N ILE A 258 -9.59 4.09 0.28
CA ILE A 258 -9.84 2.65 0.46
C ILE A 258 -11.19 2.46 1.17
N TYR A 259 -12.04 1.64 0.57
CA TYR A 259 -13.35 1.26 1.10
C TYR A 259 -13.31 -0.21 1.52
N ILE A 260 -13.54 -0.50 2.80
CA ILE A 260 -13.45 -1.86 3.38
C ILE A 260 -14.83 -2.26 3.91
N GLY A 261 -15.37 -3.33 3.36
CA GLY A 261 -16.69 -3.84 3.70
C GLY A 261 -17.73 -3.58 2.63
N SER A 262 -18.97 -3.91 2.95
CA SER A 262 -20.15 -3.64 2.13
C SER A 262 -21.20 -2.99 2.99
N ALA A 263 -21.62 -1.77 2.66
CA ALA A 263 -22.63 -1.06 3.44
C ALA A 263 -23.92 -1.87 3.54
N LYS A 264 -24.59 -1.82 4.69
CA LYS A 264 -25.89 -2.49 4.96
C LYS A 264 -26.98 -2.17 3.94
N SER A 265 -26.85 -1.07 3.23
CA SER A 265 -27.79 -0.65 2.17
C SER A 265 -27.61 -1.40 0.86
N VAL A 266 -26.47 -2.06 0.67
CA VAL A 266 -26.15 -2.84 -0.53
C VAL A 266 -26.58 -4.28 -0.30
N THR A 267 -27.37 -4.83 -1.21
CA THR A 267 -27.86 -6.21 -1.11
C THR A 267 -27.11 -7.14 -2.05
N GLY A 268 -26.92 -8.39 -1.63
CA GLY A 268 -26.32 -9.43 -2.48
C GLY A 268 -24.83 -9.61 -2.30
N PHE A 269 -24.20 -8.86 -1.39
CA PHE A 269 -22.82 -9.06 -0.95
C PHE A 269 -22.74 -9.76 0.41
N ASP A 270 -21.66 -10.49 0.66
CA ASP A 270 -21.25 -10.83 2.02
C ASP A 270 -20.65 -9.57 2.65
N TYR A 271 -21.14 -9.21 3.83
CA TYR A 271 -20.69 -8.01 4.53
C TYR A 271 -19.39 -8.22 5.32
N LYS A 272 -18.98 -9.47 5.58
CA LYS A 272 -17.83 -9.80 6.42
C LYS A 272 -16.53 -9.64 5.68
N CYS A 273 -15.94 -8.46 5.76
CA CYS A 273 -14.60 -8.17 5.22
C CYS A 273 -13.61 -8.01 6.38
N ASP A 274 -13.24 -9.13 7.02
CA ASP A 274 -12.57 -9.15 8.31
C ASP A 274 -11.03 -9.21 8.19
N TYR A 275 -10.34 -8.68 9.21
CA TYR A 275 -8.89 -8.78 9.37
C TYR A 275 -8.08 -8.23 8.19
N ASN A 276 -8.56 -7.15 7.58
CA ASN A 276 -7.84 -6.47 6.52
C ASN A 276 -6.80 -5.50 7.10
N THR A 277 -5.73 -5.25 6.36
CA THR A 277 -4.63 -4.38 6.81
C THR A 277 -4.36 -3.28 5.78
N VAL A 278 -4.21 -2.05 6.27
CA VAL A 278 -3.68 -0.92 5.48
C VAL A 278 -2.42 -0.42 6.18
N ASP A 279 -1.27 -0.56 5.52
CA ASP A 279 0.04 -0.30 6.11
C ASP A 279 0.91 0.57 5.19
N GLY A 280 1.48 1.65 5.72
CA GLY A 280 2.46 2.47 5.01
C GLY A 280 1.94 3.24 3.79
N CYS A 281 0.63 3.37 3.63
CA CYS A 281 0.03 4.05 2.48
C CYS A 281 0.04 5.57 2.63
N THR A 282 0.16 6.27 1.50
CA THR A 282 0.04 7.74 1.44
C THR A 282 -1.20 8.14 0.66
N PHE A 283 -2.00 9.04 1.23
CA PHE A 283 -3.26 9.52 0.67
C PHE A 283 -3.22 11.03 0.43
N LYS A 284 -3.58 11.47 -0.77
CA LYS A 284 -3.60 12.90 -1.13
C LYS A 284 -4.73 13.21 -2.11
N ASN A 285 -5.38 14.38 -1.98
CA ASN A 285 -6.51 14.77 -2.82
C ASN A 285 -7.63 13.69 -2.85
N ILE A 286 -7.94 13.15 -1.70
CA ILE A 286 -9.05 12.21 -1.51
C ILE A 286 -10.32 13.01 -1.27
N ALA A 287 -11.37 12.78 -2.05
CA ALA A 287 -12.57 13.62 -2.02
C ALA A 287 -13.53 13.30 -0.86
N ALA A 288 -13.51 12.07 -0.36
CA ALA A 288 -14.22 11.61 0.82
C ALA A 288 -13.23 11.19 1.92
N GLU A 289 -13.52 10.17 2.71
CA GLU A 289 -12.59 9.64 3.70
C GLU A 289 -11.40 8.93 3.04
N HIS A 290 -10.23 9.01 3.65
CA HIS A 290 -9.08 8.30 3.10
C HIS A 290 -9.27 6.79 3.24
N ILE A 291 -9.85 6.35 4.37
CA ILE A 291 -10.23 4.95 4.59
C ILE A 291 -11.62 4.93 5.24
N ASP A 292 -12.51 4.12 4.68
CA ASP A 292 -13.87 3.90 5.20
C ASP A 292 -14.04 2.41 5.53
N VAL A 293 -14.28 2.09 6.81
CA VAL A 293 -14.46 0.73 7.33
C VAL A 293 -15.92 0.52 7.71
N LYS A 294 -16.63 -0.27 6.92
CA LYS A 294 -18.07 -0.46 7.05
C LYS A 294 -18.47 -1.39 8.18
N GLU A 295 -19.71 -1.25 8.59
CA GLU A 295 -20.39 -2.14 9.54
C GLU A 295 -20.31 -3.60 9.06
N TYR A 296 -20.34 -4.53 10.01
CA TYR A 296 -20.18 -5.97 9.85
C TYR A 296 -18.76 -6.45 9.55
N THR A 297 -17.77 -5.55 9.55
CA THR A 297 -16.35 -5.90 9.48
C THR A 297 -15.72 -5.92 10.86
N THR A 298 -14.69 -6.74 11.07
CA THR A 298 -13.95 -6.78 12.34
C THR A 298 -12.45 -6.89 12.13
N GLY A 299 -11.66 -6.37 13.07
CA GLY A 299 -10.22 -6.60 13.16
C GLY A 299 -9.38 -5.92 12.07
N THR A 300 -9.85 -4.81 11.49
CA THR A 300 -9.06 -4.06 10.51
C THR A 300 -7.90 -3.33 11.20
N GLU A 301 -6.69 -3.45 10.64
CA GLU A 301 -5.49 -2.74 11.06
C GLU A 301 -5.19 -1.58 10.10
N ILE A 302 -4.97 -0.36 10.63
CA ILE A 302 -4.62 0.83 9.85
C ILE A 302 -3.39 1.45 10.49
N MET A 303 -2.24 1.31 9.84
CA MET A 303 -0.98 1.71 10.47
C MET A 303 0.03 2.33 9.51
N ASN A 304 0.95 3.14 10.07
CA ASN A 304 2.07 3.75 9.37
C ASN A 304 1.67 4.60 8.14
N CYS A 305 0.39 4.97 8.03
CA CYS A 305 -0.14 5.72 6.91
C CYS A 305 0.07 7.24 7.06
N THR A 306 0.09 7.93 5.94
CA THR A 306 0.10 9.40 5.90
C THR A 306 -1.14 9.92 5.18
N PHE A 307 -1.91 10.74 5.89
CA PHE A 307 -3.16 11.33 5.41
C PHE A 307 -2.99 12.82 5.16
N TYR A 308 -3.18 13.28 3.92
CA TYR A 308 -3.24 14.70 3.57
C TYR A 308 -4.68 15.11 3.33
N GLY A 309 -5.19 16.04 4.12
CA GLY A 309 -6.58 16.51 4.06
C GLY A 309 -6.93 17.36 2.84
N ASP A 310 -5.98 17.56 1.93
CA ASP A 310 -6.25 18.22 0.65
C ASP A 310 -7.28 17.43 -0.15
N GLY A 311 -8.21 18.11 -0.78
CA GLY A 311 -9.18 17.46 -1.66
C GLY A 311 -10.47 16.99 -0.99
N MET A 312 -10.51 16.75 0.33
CA MET A 312 -11.73 16.33 1.02
C MET A 312 -12.82 17.41 0.91
N THR A 313 -13.99 17.00 0.42
CA THR A 313 -15.05 17.92 0.01
C THR A 313 -16.15 18.10 1.05
N GLY A 314 -16.25 17.23 2.04
CA GLY A 314 -17.36 17.16 2.98
C GLY A 314 -18.65 16.61 2.37
N ALA A 315 -18.61 16.16 1.11
CA ALA A 315 -19.78 15.56 0.47
C ALA A 315 -20.12 14.23 1.13
N ASN A 316 -21.40 13.91 1.21
CA ASN A 316 -21.89 12.69 1.88
C ASN A 316 -21.45 12.56 3.35
N TYR A 317 -21.24 13.71 4.02
CA TYR A 317 -20.78 13.81 5.41
C TYR A 317 -19.32 13.38 5.65
N ALA A 318 -18.52 13.22 4.63
CA ALA A 318 -17.08 12.95 4.77
C ALA A 318 -16.42 14.04 5.64
N GLY A 319 -15.92 13.66 6.80
CA GLY A 319 -15.47 14.60 7.83
C GLY A 319 -14.16 14.22 8.53
N SER A 320 -13.59 13.08 8.21
CA SER A 320 -12.39 12.56 8.90
C SER A 320 -11.43 11.83 7.95
N PHE A 321 -10.20 11.58 8.38
CA PHE A 321 -9.28 10.74 7.61
C PHE A 321 -9.76 9.30 7.54
N VAL A 322 -10.30 8.78 8.65
CA VAL A 322 -10.81 7.41 8.72
C VAL A 322 -12.19 7.43 9.34
N ASP A 323 -13.16 6.87 8.63
CA ASP A 323 -14.53 6.62 9.14
C ASP A 323 -14.66 5.12 9.46
N ILE A 324 -15.17 4.82 10.66
CA ILE A 324 -15.22 3.46 11.18
C ILE A 324 -16.63 3.13 11.68
N ALA A 325 -17.25 2.14 11.07
CA ALA A 325 -18.46 1.52 11.54
C ALA A 325 -18.28 0.03 11.93
N GLY A 326 -17.07 -0.51 11.71
CA GLY A 326 -16.66 -1.87 12.07
C GLY A 326 -16.26 -2.02 13.54
N ASN A 327 -16.03 -3.24 14.00
CA ASN A 327 -15.55 -3.57 15.34
C ASN A 327 -14.05 -3.88 15.37
N ASP A 328 -13.44 -3.70 16.55
CA ASP A 328 -12.06 -4.13 16.82
C ASP A 328 -11.06 -3.56 15.82
N VAL A 329 -11.30 -2.33 15.34
CA VAL A 329 -10.39 -1.65 14.40
C VAL A 329 -9.25 -1.01 15.19
N ASN A 330 -8.01 -1.23 14.74
CA ASN A 330 -6.82 -0.68 15.36
C ASN A 330 -6.16 0.35 14.42
N VAL A 331 -6.06 1.60 14.88
CA VAL A 331 -5.53 2.74 14.11
C VAL A 331 -4.31 3.28 14.81
N HIS A 332 -3.10 3.00 14.28
CA HIS A 332 -1.89 3.35 15.02
C HIS A 332 -0.69 3.77 14.15
N ASN A 333 0.20 4.55 14.75
CA ASN A 333 1.43 5.04 14.09
C ASN A 333 1.18 5.82 12.79
N ASN A 334 0.00 6.44 12.64
CA ASN A 334 -0.33 7.22 11.46
C ASN A 334 0.03 8.69 11.63
N ILE A 335 0.20 9.38 10.52
CA ILE A 335 0.40 10.84 10.48
C ILE A 335 -0.73 11.46 9.68
N GLY A 336 -1.44 12.42 10.26
CA GLY A 336 -2.53 13.16 9.62
C GLY A 336 -2.24 14.64 9.51
N TYR A 337 -2.44 15.22 8.32
CA TYR A 337 -2.33 16.64 8.04
C TYR A 337 -3.67 17.19 7.53
N ARG A 338 -4.35 18.01 8.34
CA ARG A 338 -5.62 18.61 7.94
C ARG A 338 -5.48 19.63 6.81
N ASN A 339 -4.34 20.33 6.73
CA ASN A 339 -4.03 21.33 5.71
C ASN A 339 -5.09 22.43 5.59
N ASN A 340 -5.58 22.94 6.73
CA ASN A 340 -6.63 23.96 6.82
C ASN A 340 -7.97 23.61 6.13
N ASN A 341 -8.21 22.33 5.82
CA ASN A 341 -9.47 21.91 5.22
C ASN A 341 -10.61 21.94 6.24
N SER A 342 -11.54 22.89 6.09
CA SER A 342 -12.66 23.08 7.01
C SER A 342 -13.70 21.96 6.98
N ASN A 343 -13.66 21.07 6.00
CA ASN A 343 -14.56 19.91 5.93
C ASN A 343 -14.14 18.81 6.91
N ILE A 344 -12.85 18.75 7.29
CA ILE A 344 -12.36 17.79 8.27
C ILE A 344 -12.70 18.30 9.67
N VAL A 345 -13.52 17.56 10.40
CA VAL A 345 -14.03 17.89 11.75
C VAL A 345 -13.45 16.99 12.84
N ALA A 346 -12.87 15.86 12.47
CA ALA A 346 -12.13 14.97 13.36
C ALA A 346 -10.99 14.31 12.60
N ALA A 347 -10.00 13.75 13.30
CA ALA A 347 -9.02 12.90 12.62
C ALA A 347 -9.63 11.54 12.29
N PHE A 348 -10.39 10.99 13.23
CA PHE A 348 -11.07 9.69 13.12
C PHE A 348 -12.51 9.82 13.58
N GLU A 349 -13.44 9.25 12.83
CA GLU A 349 -14.85 9.14 13.22
C GLU A 349 -15.20 7.68 13.49
N LEU A 350 -16.04 7.46 14.50
CA LEU A 350 -16.48 6.14 14.92
C LEU A 350 -18.00 6.13 15.05
N HIS A 351 -18.65 5.34 14.21
CA HIS A 351 -20.11 5.33 14.07
C HIS A 351 -20.76 4.01 14.51
N ASN A 352 -21.76 4.10 15.33
CA ASN A 352 -22.68 3.00 15.63
C ASN A 352 -23.91 3.08 14.71
N GLN A 353 -23.73 2.71 13.45
CA GLN A 353 -24.83 2.72 12.46
C GLN A 353 -25.72 1.48 12.53
N VAL A 354 -25.23 0.42 13.14
CA VAL A 354 -25.93 -0.85 13.37
C VAL A 354 -25.68 -1.28 14.82
N ASP A 355 -26.69 -1.79 15.48
CA ASP A 355 -26.59 -2.26 16.86
C ASP A 355 -25.43 -3.27 17.01
N ASN A 356 -24.58 -3.08 18.02
CA ASN A 356 -23.39 -3.86 18.33
C ASN A 356 -22.23 -3.73 17.32
N TRP A 357 -22.21 -2.70 16.47
CA TRP A 357 -21.12 -2.39 15.56
C TRP A 357 -20.58 -0.99 15.81
N GLY A 358 -19.31 -0.76 15.50
CA GLY A 358 -18.58 0.46 15.83
C GLY A 358 -18.04 0.45 17.26
N TYR A 359 -17.57 -0.70 17.77
CA TYR A 359 -17.12 -0.85 19.16
C TYR A 359 -15.69 -1.42 19.24
N HIS A 360 -15.07 -1.26 20.42
CA HIS A 360 -13.80 -1.83 20.83
C HIS A 360 -12.60 -1.39 19.95
N CYS A 361 -12.72 -0.23 19.31
CA CYS A 361 -11.65 0.30 18.47
C CYS A 361 -10.50 0.86 19.31
N ILE A 362 -9.28 0.86 18.76
CA ILE A 362 -8.09 1.31 19.46
C ILE A 362 -7.34 2.34 18.60
N PHE A 363 -6.99 3.48 19.21
CA PHE A 363 -6.26 4.56 18.53
C PHE A 363 -4.99 4.87 19.32
N THR A 364 -3.82 4.51 18.79
CA THR A 364 -2.55 4.66 19.51
C THR A 364 -1.43 5.23 18.65
N ASP A 365 -0.55 6.00 19.30
CA ASP A 365 0.70 6.47 18.69
C ASP A 365 0.53 7.26 17.38
N ASN A 366 -0.64 7.87 17.15
CA ASN A 366 -0.90 8.70 15.98
C ASN A 366 -0.40 10.14 16.20
N THR A 367 0.11 10.78 15.14
CA THR A 367 0.55 12.18 15.15
C THR A 367 -0.30 13.00 14.17
N LEU A 368 -1.03 13.99 14.69
CA LEU A 368 -2.10 14.66 13.96
C LEU A 368 -1.88 16.17 13.94
N TYR A 369 -1.64 16.72 12.76
CA TYR A 369 -1.54 18.16 12.51
C TYR A 369 -2.90 18.68 12.05
N MET A 370 -3.72 19.10 13.03
CA MET A 370 -5.11 19.45 12.81
C MET A 370 -5.29 20.95 12.57
N ASP A 371 -4.21 21.73 12.56
CA ASP A 371 -4.19 23.17 12.40
C ASP A 371 -5.05 23.90 13.45
N GLN A 372 -5.32 25.17 13.22
CA GLN A 372 -6.37 25.84 13.99
C GLN A 372 -7.73 25.39 13.49
N PRO A 373 -8.62 24.94 14.38
CA PRO A 373 -9.96 24.49 14.03
C PRO A 373 -10.82 25.54 13.36
N TYR A 374 -10.37 26.76 13.21
CA TYR A 374 -11.23 27.89 12.99
C TYR A 374 -10.71 28.88 11.95
N GLY A 375 -11.13 28.68 10.73
CA GLY A 375 -11.63 29.87 10.04
C GLY A 375 -12.98 30.24 10.69
N ALA A 376 -13.06 31.35 11.27
CA ALA A 376 -14.10 32.26 11.78
C ALA A 376 -15.61 31.90 11.73
N VAL A 377 -16.07 30.68 11.57
CA VAL A 377 -17.48 30.38 11.34
C VAL A 377 -18.16 29.66 12.53
N ASP A 378 -17.45 28.90 13.33
CA ASP A 378 -18.02 28.33 14.55
C ASP A 378 -16.93 28.01 15.59
N THR A 379 -16.82 28.87 16.60
CA THR A 379 -15.90 28.68 17.74
C THR A 379 -16.37 27.59 18.71
N SER A 380 -17.47 26.90 18.44
CA SER A 380 -18.06 25.88 19.29
C SER A 380 -17.63 24.46 18.94
N ARG A 381 -17.06 24.22 17.75
CA ARG A 381 -16.60 22.89 17.33
C ARG A 381 -15.09 22.78 17.52
N ARG A 382 -14.70 22.01 18.50
CA ARG A 382 -13.32 21.55 18.61
C ARG A 382 -13.09 20.44 17.58
N MET A 383 -11.90 20.45 16.98
CA MET A 383 -11.44 19.32 16.18
C MET A 383 -11.09 18.17 17.11
N TYR A 384 -11.77 17.07 17.00
CA TYR A 384 -11.47 15.90 17.82
C TYR A 384 -10.39 15.02 17.18
N VAL A 385 -9.61 14.35 18.02
CA VAL A 385 -8.78 13.23 17.58
C VAL A 385 -9.68 12.06 17.20
N VAL A 386 -10.67 11.74 18.05
CA VAL A 386 -11.74 10.80 17.73
C VAL A 386 -13.08 11.44 18.05
N ASP A 387 -13.99 11.45 17.07
CA ASP A 387 -15.41 11.78 17.24
C ASP A 387 -16.22 10.48 17.20
N ALA A 388 -16.81 10.09 18.32
CA ALA A 388 -17.49 8.82 18.45
C ALA A 388 -18.96 8.98 18.84
N TRP A 389 -19.83 8.25 18.17
CA TRP A 389 -21.27 8.24 18.39
C TRP A 389 -21.68 6.98 19.14
N TYR A 390 -21.79 7.08 20.50
CA TYR A 390 -22.21 6.00 21.37
C TYR A 390 -21.35 4.72 21.36
N SER A 391 -20.10 4.85 20.94
CA SER A 391 -19.16 3.74 20.82
C SER A 391 -18.10 3.81 21.90
N ASP A 392 -17.64 2.68 22.39
CA ASP A 392 -16.48 2.59 23.26
C ASP A 392 -15.20 2.43 22.43
N PHE A 393 -14.13 3.03 22.89
CA PHE A 393 -12.81 2.90 22.27
C PHE A 393 -11.71 3.15 23.27
N SER A 394 -10.49 2.75 22.91
CA SER A 394 -9.31 2.93 23.72
C SER A 394 -8.29 3.82 23.03
N VAL A 395 -7.55 4.61 23.81
CA VAL A 395 -6.54 5.54 23.31
C VAL A 395 -5.24 5.46 24.09
N LYS A 396 -4.10 5.68 23.40
CA LYS A 396 -2.79 5.80 24.02
C LYS A 396 -1.83 6.60 23.14
N ASN A 397 -1.02 7.45 23.76
CA ASN A 397 0.12 8.16 23.15
C ASN A 397 -0.19 8.96 21.87
N ASN A 398 -1.45 9.26 21.55
CA ASN A 398 -1.74 10.13 20.43
C ASN A 398 -1.22 11.54 20.70
N GLN A 399 -0.72 12.20 19.66
CA GLN A 399 -0.27 13.58 19.70
C GLN A 399 -1.07 14.41 18.69
N VAL A 400 -1.36 15.64 19.05
CA VAL A 400 -2.10 16.57 18.20
C VAL A 400 -1.47 17.95 18.23
N ASP A 401 -1.44 18.60 17.08
CA ASP A 401 -1.03 20.00 16.90
C ASP A 401 -2.21 20.81 16.35
N TYR A 402 -2.67 21.77 17.13
CA TYR A 402 -3.69 22.74 16.70
C TYR A 402 -3.08 24.10 16.26
N GLY A 403 -1.84 24.09 15.79
CA GLY A 403 -1.12 25.29 15.35
C GLY A 403 -0.24 25.92 16.42
N GLU A 404 -0.12 25.29 17.59
CA GLU A 404 0.71 25.76 18.72
C GLU A 404 1.83 24.77 19.09
N GLY A 405 2.03 23.73 18.30
CA GLY A 405 2.96 22.62 18.50
C GLY A 405 2.28 21.34 19.01
N LEU A 406 2.96 20.23 18.83
CA LEU A 406 2.47 18.91 19.24
C LEU A 406 2.32 18.80 20.75
N VAL A 407 1.16 18.35 21.18
CA VAL A 407 0.83 18.05 22.57
C VAL A 407 0.23 16.64 22.68
N PRO A 408 0.45 15.94 23.81
CA PRO A 408 -0.21 14.66 24.06
C PRO A 408 -1.73 14.82 24.14
N ALA A 409 -2.48 14.05 23.37
CA ALA A 409 -3.93 13.99 23.43
C ALA A 409 -4.35 12.99 24.54
N ASN A 410 -4.18 13.37 25.80
CA ASN A 410 -4.37 12.51 26.97
C ASN A 410 -5.50 12.94 27.91
N SER A 411 -6.40 13.79 27.45
CA SER A 411 -7.57 14.23 28.20
C SER A 411 -8.85 14.18 27.38
N TRP A 412 -9.98 14.14 28.05
CA TRP A 412 -11.32 14.05 27.44
C TRP A 412 -11.62 15.13 26.40
N GLU A 413 -10.97 16.26 26.46
CA GLU A 413 -11.20 17.38 25.54
C GLU A 413 -10.81 17.10 24.09
N TYR A 414 -9.98 16.08 23.86
CA TYR A 414 -9.55 15.64 22.53
C TYR A 414 -10.48 14.59 21.92
N TYR A 415 -11.45 14.09 22.68
CA TYR A 415 -12.30 12.97 22.30
C TYR A 415 -13.78 13.30 22.56
N ASN A 416 -14.62 13.17 21.56
CA ASN A 416 -16.05 13.38 21.70
C ASN A 416 -16.74 12.06 22.05
N SER A 417 -16.61 11.61 23.29
CA SER A 417 -17.30 10.43 23.82
C SER A 417 -17.19 10.34 25.33
N ASP A 418 -18.25 9.81 25.96
CA ASP A 418 -18.25 9.45 27.38
C ASP A 418 -17.64 8.05 27.65
N TYR A 419 -17.25 7.32 26.60
CA TYR A 419 -16.85 5.90 26.67
C TYR A 419 -15.38 5.68 26.30
N VAL A 420 -14.52 6.67 26.56
CA VAL A 420 -13.08 6.58 26.25
C VAL A 420 -12.33 5.83 27.35
N THR A 421 -11.54 4.84 26.96
CA THR A 421 -10.60 4.15 27.84
C THR A 421 -9.16 4.61 27.55
N TYR A 422 -8.44 5.11 28.56
CA TYR A 422 -7.04 5.49 28.46
C TYR A 422 -6.17 4.29 28.84
N LEU A 423 -5.41 3.76 27.87
CA LEU A 423 -4.50 2.65 28.10
C LEU A 423 -3.22 3.13 28.79
N GLU A 424 -2.64 2.33 29.71
CA GLU A 424 -1.40 2.63 30.42
C GLU A 424 -0.13 2.44 29.56
#